data_4774514dc238dab637acc5d8754ab50c
#
_entry.id   4774514dc238dab637acc5d8754ab50c
#
_cell.length_a   1.000
_cell.length_b   1.000
_cell.length_c   1.000
_cell.angle_alpha   90.00
_cell.angle_beta   90.00
_cell.angle_gamma   90.00
#
_symmetry.space_group_name_H-M   'P 1'
#
loop_
_entity.id
_entity.type
_entity.pdbx_description
1 polymer ?
#
loop_
_entity_poly.entity_id
_entity_poly.type
_entity_poly.pdbx_seq_one_letter_code
_entity_poly.pdbx_strand_id
1 'polypeptide(L)'
;MLECERILRRRKWKGTEANMEVLYNSTRSKQSPVKASEAILKGLSKDGGLFVPDKIPAFDKTLEELAEMTYGQVAYEVMKLYLTDFTEEELKGCIARAYDSKFDTEDIVPIVEAQGAYYLELFHGATIAFKDMALQMLPHLLTASLT
;
A
#
# COMPACT_ATOMS: atom_id res chain seq x y z
N MET A 1 -28.05 -5.92 4.59
CA MET A 1 -27.18 -6.87 3.88
C MET A 1 -27.41 -6.89 2.36
N LEU A 2 -28.62 -6.63 1.84
CA LEU A 2 -28.95 -6.64 0.39
C LEU A 2 -28.55 -5.38 -0.40
N GLU A 3 -28.28 -4.26 0.25
CA GLU A 3 -27.93 -2.99 -0.39
C GLU A 3 -26.43 -2.90 -0.77
N CYS A 4 -25.53 -3.50 0.01
CA CYS A 4 -24.11 -3.58 -0.29
C CYS A 4 -23.80 -4.46 -1.51
N GLU A 5 -24.50 -5.57 -1.67
CA GLU A 5 -24.30 -6.46 -2.83
C GLU A 5 -24.76 -5.81 -4.15
N ARG A 6 -25.73 -4.88 -4.10
CA ARG A 6 -26.27 -4.18 -5.28
C ARG A 6 -25.32 -3.12 -5.81
N ILE A 7 -24.49 -2.52 -4.95
CA ILE A 7 -23.47 -1.54 -5.33
C ILE A 7 -22.27 -2.22 -5.97
N LEU A 8 -21.87 -3.39 -5.47
CA LEU A 8 -20.75 -4.17 -5.99
C LEU A 8 -21.02 -4.81 -7.36
N ARG A 9 -22.28 -5.11 -7.72
CA ARG A 9 -22.64 -5.73 -9.00
C ARG A 9 -22.64 -4.77 -10.21
N ARG A 10 -22.47 -3.46 -10.05
CA ARG A 10 -22.63 -2.49 -11.15
C ARG A 10 -21.36 -2.11 -11.91
N ARG A 11 -20.20 -2.66 -11.58
CA ARG A 11 -19.00 -2.44 -12.39
C ARG A 11 -18.32 -3.77 -12.73
N LYS A 12 -18.83 -4.45 -13.75
CA LYS A 12 -17.99 -5.34 -14.56
C LYS A 12 -16.96 -4.45 -15.27
N TRP A 13 -15.85 -4.21 -14.59
CA TRP A 13 -14.69 -3.60 -15.23
C TRP A 13 -14.03 -4.66 -16.13
N LYS A 14 -14.04 -4.43 -17.43
CA LYS A 14 -13.27 -5.22 -18.39
C LYS A 14 -11.84 -4.67 -18.38
N GLY A 15 -11.05 -5.11 -17.43
CA GLY A 15 -9.64 -4.74 -17.35
C GLY A 15 -8.79 -5.67 -18.18
N THR A 16 -8.56 -5.31 -19.42
CA THR A 16 -7.38 -5.71 -20.17
C THR A 16 -6.51 -4.48 -20.31
N GLU A 17 -5.74 -4.15 -19.29
CA GLU A 17 -4.61 -3.24 -19.43
C GLU A 17 -3.46 -3.80 -18.61
N ALA A 18 -2.66 -4.64 -19.30
CA ALA A 18 -1.35 -5.00 -18.84
C ALA A 18 -0.54 -3.74 -18.53
N ASN A 19 -0.03 -3.65 -17.31
CA ASN A 19 1.10 -2.80 -16.90
C ASN A 19 1.08 -1.33 -17.35
N MET A 20 0.03 -0.57 -17.04
CA MET A 20 0.13 0.89 -17.18
C MET A 20 0.84 1.47 -15.96
N GLU A 21 1.99 2.11 -16.23
CA GLU A 21 2.77 2.86 -15.24
C GLU A 21 1.86 3.84 -14.47
N VAL A 22 1.95 3.85 -13.15
CA VAL A 22 1.28 4.82 -12.29
C VAL A 22 2.23 5.98 -12.06
N LEU A 23 1.80 7.19 -12.42
CA LEU A 23 2.56 8.41 -12.23
C LEU A 23 1.95 9.26 -11.12
N TYR A 24 2.76 10.10 -10.52
CA TYR A 24 2.39 10.89 -9.35
C TYR A 24 2.39 12.39 -9.68
N ASN A 25 1.29 13.06 -9.35
CA ASN A 25 1.09 14.49 -9.57
C ASN A 25 1.06 15.26 -8.24
N SER A 26 1.44 16.55 -8.29
CA SER A 26 1.25 17.43 -7.14
C SER A 26 -0.23 17.75 -6.94
N THR A 27 -0.65 17.80 -5.66
CA THR A 27 -2.01 18.25 -5.29
C THR A 27 -2.25 19.74 -5.51
N ARG A 28 -1.21 20.54 -5.78
CA ARG A 28 -1.29 22.01 -5.92
C ARG A 28 -1.17 22.50 -7.35
N SER A 29 -0.42 21.83 -8.20
CA SER A 29 -0.21 22.26 -9.57
C SER A 29 -0.13 21.09 -10.55
N LYS A 30 -0.31 21.39 -11.84
CA LYS A 30 -0.10 20.45 -12.95
C LYS A 30 1.37 20.46 -13.38
N GLN A 31 2.27 20.12 -12.48
CA GLN A 31 3.66 19.86 -12.84
C GLN A 31 3.76 18.54 -13.62
N SER A 32 4.89 18.32 -14.29
CA SER A 32 5.14 17.04 -14.96
C SER A 32 5.05 15.91 -13.95
N PRO A 33 4.29 14.85 -14.24
CA PRO A 33 4.18 13.69 -13.37
C PRO A 33 5.54 13.05 -13.13
N VAL A 34 5.71 12.46 -11.97
CA VAL A 34 6.94 11.75 -11.59
C VAL A 34 6.63 10.28 -11.27
N LYS A 35 7.65 9.43 -11.30
CA LYS A 35 7.55 8.03 -10.87
C LYS A 35 7.41 7.92 -9.36
N ALA A 36 7.02 6.74 -8.86
CA ALA A 36 6.86 6.51 -7.42
C ALA A 36 8.18 6.69 -6.66
N SER A 37 9.29 6.14 -7.16
CA SER A 37 10.62 6.30 -6.57
C SER A 37 11.02 7.77 -6.45
N GLU A 38 10.79 8.55 -7.48
CA GLU A 38 11.10 9.99 -7.48
C GLU A 38 10.20 10.77 -6.51
N ALA A 39 8.90 10.42 -6.43
CA ALA A 39 7.98 11.02 -5.47
C ALA A 39 8.39 10.73 -4.03
N ILE A 40 8.81 9.49 -3.73
CA ILE A 40 9.31 9.07 -2.42
C ILE A 40 10.57 9.85 -2.04
N LEU A 41 11.55 9.98 -2.95
CA LEU A 41 12.78 10.72 -2.69
C LEU A 41 12.55 12.23 -2.48
N LYS A 42 11.61 12.81 -3.19
CA LYS A 42 11.27 14.23 -3.04
C LYS A 42 10.47 14.53 -1.78
N GLY A 43 9.64 13.58 -1.33
CA GLY A 43 8.71 13.76 -0.21
C GLY A 43 7.60 14.76 -0.51
N LEU A 44 7.94 16.01 -0.83
CA LEU A 44 7.03 17.07 -1.25
C LEU A 44 7.36 17.56 -2.65
N SER A 45 6.34 17.97 -3.39
CA SER A 45 6.50 18.66 -4.65
C SER A 45 7.10 20.07 -4.44
N LYS A 46 7.79 20.61 -5.46
CA LYS A 46 8.41 21.96 -5.41
C LYS A 46 7.44 23.08 -5.07
N ASP A 47 6.16 22.91 -5.37
CA ASP A 47 5.08 23.85 -5.04
C ASP A 47 4.50 23.64 -3.63
N GLY A 48 5.08 22.73 -2.84
CA GLY A 48 4.62 22.37 -1.51
C GLY A 48 3.37 21.45 -1.48
N GLY A 49 2.96 20.91 -2.64
CA GLY A 49 1.90 19.91 -2.75
C GLY A 49 2.38 18.51 -2.37
N LEU A 50 1.44 17.64 -2.03
CA LEU A 50 1.67 16.21 -1.85
C LEU A 50 1.67 15.52 -3.22
N PHE A 51 2.41 14.42 -3.34
CA PHE A 51 2.32 13.56 -4.50
C PHE A 51 1.17 12.57 -4.34
N VAL A 52 0.30 12.52 -5.35
CA VAL A 52 -0.83 11.59 -5.42
C VAL A 52 -0.79 10.84 -6.75
N PRO A 53 -1.19 9.56 -6.80
CA PRO A 53 -1.22 8.81 -8.04
C PRO A 53 -2.21 9.42 -9.03
N ASP A 54 -1.89 9.36 -10.31
CA ASP A 54 -2.74 9.86 -11.41
C ASP A 54 -4.01 9.04 -11.61
N LYS A 55 -4.02 7.83 -11.10
CA LYS A 55 -5.13 6.89 -11.11
C LYS A 55 -5.12 6.01 -9.86
N ILE A 56 -6.29 5.50 -9.49
CA ILE A 56 -6.42 4.47 -8.46
C ILE A 56 -6.56 3.13 -9.19
N PRO A 57 -5.54 2.25 -9.13
CA PRO A 57 -5.59 0.94 -9.78
C PRO A 57 -6.73 0.09 -9.22
N ALA A 58 -7.33 -0.73 -10.07
CA ALA A 58 -8.27 -1.74 -9.62
C ALA A 58 -7.51 -2.91 -8.99
N PHE A 59 -8.02 -3.38 -7.86
CA PHE A 59 -7.51 -4.58 -7.21
C PHE A 59 -8.23 -5.80 -7.79
N ASP A 60 -7.51 -6.81 -8.23
CA ASP A 60 -8.03 -7.97 -8.97
C ASP A 60 -8.24 -9.21 -8.10
N LYS A 61 -7.81 -9.18 -6.84
CA LYS A 61 -8.00 -10.28 -5.88
C LYS A 61 -9.37 -10.23 -5.22
N THR A 62 -9.96 -11.40 -5.00
CA THR A 62 -11.17 -11.54 -4.20
C THR A 62 -10.85 -11.52 -2.71
N LEU A 63 -11.86 -11.32 -1.85
CA LEU A 63 -11.69 -11.39 -0.41
C LEU A 63 -11.27 -12.77 0.06
N GLU A 64 -11.76 -13.82 -0.60
CA GLU A 64 -11.40 -15.21 -0.33
C GLU A 64 -9.92 -15.46 -0.63
N GLU A 65 -9.41 -14.97 -1.76
CA GLU A 65 -7.98 -15.07 -2.09
C GLU A 65 -7.11 -14.31 -1.08
N LEU A 66 -7.55 -13.12 -0.64
CA LEU A 66 -6.82 -12.33 0.36
C LEU A 66 -6.79 -13.00 1.73
N ALA A 67 -7.87 -13.69 2.12
CA ALA A 67 -7.95 -14.38 3.41
C ALA A 67 -6.93 -15.52 3.57
N GLU A 68 -6.47 -16.09 2.44
CA GLU A 68 -5.44 -17.13 2.43
C GLU A 68 -3.99 -16.58 2.41
N MET A 69 -3.83 -15.25 2.33
CA MET A 69 -2.53 -14.60 2.23
C MET A 69 -2.01 -14.12 3.59
N THR A 70 -0.69 -14.17 3.75
CA THR A 70 -0.03 -13.49 4.86
C THR A 70 -0.05 -11.98 4.68
N TYR A 71 0.15 -11.22 5.77
CA TYR A 71 0.26 -9.76 5.71
C TYR A 71 1.24 -9.28 4.64
N GLY A 72 2.44 -9.88 4.57
CA GLY A 72 3.45 -9.51 3.58
C GLY A 72 3.03 -9.78 2.13
N GLN A 73 2.26 -10.85 1.89
CA GLN A 73 1.72 -11.15 0.56
C GLN A 73 0.65 -10.12 0.16
N VAL A 74 -0.26 -9.78 1.06
CA VAL A 74 -1.26 -8.73 0.81
C VAL A 74 -0.58 -7.38 0.58
N ALA A 75 0.43 -7.03 1.38
CA ALA A 75 1.21 -5.81 1.22
C ALA A 75 1.85 -5.73 -0.18
N TYR A 76 2.43 -6.82 -0.67
CA TYR A 76 3.00 -6.88 -2.03
C TYR A 76 1.92 -6.68 -3.10
N GLU A 77 0.81 -7.40 -3.00
CA GLU A 77 -0.29 -7.31 -3.98
C GLU A 77 -0.85 -5.87 -4.09
N VAL A 78 -0.92 -5.15 -2.97
CA VAL A 78 -1.35 -3.74 -2.97
C VAL A 78 -0.24 -2.81 -3.48
N MET A 79 0.98 -2.95 -2.98
CA MET A 79 2.07 -2.01 -3.30
C MET A 79 2.50 -2.08 -4.76
N LYS A 80 2.52 -3.27 -5.39
CA LYS A 80 2.87 -3.43 -6.81
C LYS A 80 1.95 -2.64 -7.75
N LEU A 81 0.73 -2.35 -7.33
CA LEU A 81 -0.23 -1.57 -8.13
C LEU A 81 0.14 -0.08 -8.18
N TYR A 82 0.80 0.43 -7.16
CA TYR A 82 1.15 1.84 -7.02
C TYR A 82 2.63 2.12 -7.30
N LEU A 83 3.52 1.23 -6.88
CA LEU A 83 4.96 1.36 -6.99
C LEU A 83 5.47 0.63 -8.24
N THR A 84 4.96 1.04 -9.41
CA THR A 84 5.12 0.33 -10.68
C THR A 84 6.52 0.41 -11.28
N ASP A 85 7.38 1.27 -10.77
CA ASP A 85 8.78 1.44 -11.16
C ASP A 85 9.76 0.67 -10.24
N PHE A 86 9.23 -0.05 -9.23
CA PHE A 86 10.01 -0.99 -8.43
C PHE A 86 9.87 -2.41 -8.97
N THR A 87 10.94 -3.17 -8.91
CA THR A 87 10.91 -4.60 -9.25
C THR A 87 10.21 -5.42 -8.16
N GLU A 88 9.76 -6.62 -8.52
CA GLU A 88 9.18 -7.56 -7.56
C GLU A 88 10.14 -7.89 -6.41
N GLU A 89 11.42 -8.10 -6.73
CA GLU A 89 12.46 -8.42 -5.74
C GLU A 89 12.69 -7.28 -4.76
N GLU A 90 12.73 -6.04 -5.24
CA GLU A 90 12.87 -4.84 -4.41
C GLU A 90 11.70 -4.70 -3.46
N LEU A 91 10.45 -4.77 -3.97
CA LEU A 91 9.26 -4.64 -3.13
C LEU A 91 9.17 -5.74 -2.08
N LYS A 92 9.35 -7.01 -2.47
CA LYS A 92 9.33 -8.14 -1.53
C LYS A 92 10.44 -8.02 -0.49
N GLY A 93 11.64 -7.59 -0.90
CA GLY A 93 12.75 -7.34 0.01
C GLY A 93 12.47 -6.19 0.99
N CYS A 94 11.84 -5.10 0.54
CA CYS A 94 11.43 -4.00 1.41
C CYS A 94 10.37 -4.45 2.42
N ILE A 95 9.35 -5.18 1.98
CA ILE A 95 8.27 -5.71 2.81
C ILE A 95 8.82 -6.65 3.89
N ALA A 96 9.68 -7.59 3.51
CA ALA A 96 10.27 -8.55 4.44
C ALA A 96 11.13 -7.88 5.54
N ARG A 97 11.80 -6.76 5.22
CA ARG A 97 12.57 -5.99 6.20
C ARG A 97 11.72 -5.03 7.03
N ALA A 98 10.60 -4.57 6.48
CA ALA A 98 9.70 -3.66 7.18
C ALA A 98 8.86 -4.39 8.24
N TYR A 99 8.31 -5.53 7.87
CA TYR A 99 7.36 -6.30 8.68
C TYR A 99 8.00 -7.62 9.13
N ASP A 100 8.97 -7.51 10.00
CA ASP A 100 9.74 -8.62 10.57
C ASP A 100 9.53 -8.73 12.10
N SER A 101 10.44 -9.38 12.77
CA SER A 101 10.43 -9.58 14.24
C SER A 101 10.46 -8.29 15.08
N LYS A 102 10.44 -7.11 14.47
CA LYS A 102 10.21 -5.83 15.18
C LYS A 102 8.76 -5.68 15.63
N PHE A 103 7.84 -6.42 15.00
CA PHE A 103 6.48 -6.56 15.47
C PHE A 103 6.39 -7.70 16.47
N ASP A 104 5.69 -7.48 17.57
CA ASP A 104 5.58 -8.46 18.66
C ASP A 104 4.50 -9.52 18.42
N THR A 105 3.89 -9.52 17.23
CA THR A 105 2.93 -10.53 16.75
C THR A 105 3.21 -10.91 15.29
N GLU A 106 3.00 -12.19 14.96
CA GLU A 106 3.16 -12.71 13.60
C GLU A 106 2.11 -12.15 12.63
N ASP A 107 0.93 -11.82 13.14
CA ASP A 107 -0.16 -11.25 12.33
C ASP A 107 0.10 -9.79 11.92
N ILE A 108 1.10 -9.13 12.49
CA ILE A 108 1.47 -7.72 12.28
C ILE A 108 0.36 -6.76 12.74
N VAL A 109 -0.89 -6.98 12.33
CA VAL A 109 -2.09 -6.19 12.67
C VAL A 109 -3.24 -7.11 13.03
N PRO A 110 -3.22 -7.73 14.20
CA PRO A 110 -4.28 -8.63 14.62
C PRO A 110 -5.62 -7.89 14.80
N ILE A 111 -6.70 -8.63 14.61
CA ILE A 111 -8.05 -8.17 14.93
C ILE A 111 -8.52 -8.91 16.17
N VAL A 112 -8.87 -8.17 17.22
CA VAL A 112 -9.42 -8.73 18.45
C VAL A 112 -10.90 -8.36 18.61
N GLU A 113 -11.69 -9.29 19.08
CA GLU A 113 -13.09 -9.04 19.43
C GLU A 113 -13.20 -8.75 20.94
N ALA A 114 -13.76 -7.61 21.29
CA ALA A 114 -14.03 -7.24 22.67
C ALA A 114 -15.34 -6.45 22.78
N GLN A 115 -16.15 -6.77 23.75
CA GLN A 115 -17.43 -6.08 24.04
C GLN A 115 -18.39 -5.95 22.84
N GLY A 116 -18.38 -6.94 21.93
CA GLY A 116 -19.23 -6.96 20.74
C GLY A 116 -18.76 -6.04 19.61
N ALA A 117 -17.51 -5.59 19.63
CA ALA A 117 -16.86 -4.83 18.57
C ALA A 117 -15.54 -5.47 18.16
N TYR A 118 -15.12 -5.22 16.91
CA TYR A 118 -13.84 -5.66 16.39
C TYR A 118 -12.84 -4.49 16.44
N TYR A 119 -11.64 -4.75 16.97
CA TYR A 119 -10.55 -3.79 17.11
C TYR A 119 -9.38 -4.24 16.26
N LEU A 120 -8.98 -3.43 15.29
CA LEU A 120 -7.74 -3.60 14.54
C LEU A 120 -6.60 -2.97 15.34
N GLU A 121 -5.69 -3.80 15.86
CA GLU A 121 -4.60 -3.36 16.70
C GLU A 121 -3.40 -2.91 15.84
N LEU A 122 -3.05 -1.62 15.90
CA LEU A 122 -1.97 -1.03 15.08
C LEU A 122 -0.73 -0.67 15.89
N PHE A 123 -0.62 -1.16 17.14
CA PHE A 123 0.43 -0.75 18.08
C PHE A 123 1.51 -1.83 18.31
N HIS A 124 1.54 -2.88 17.51
CA HIS A 124 2.49 -4.00 17.67
C HIS A 124 3.88 -3.73 17.10
N GLY A 125 4.10 -2.58 16.47
CA GLY A 125 5.39 -2.21 15.92
C GLY A 125 6.38 -1.67 16.94
N ALA A 126 7.62 -1.44 16.51
CA ALA A 126 8.77 -1.10 17.35
C ALA A 126 8.60 0.14 18.26
N THR A 127 7.75 1.11 17.86
CA THR A 127 7.51 2.34 18.66
C THR A 127 6.12 2.35 19.33
N ILE A 128 5.38 1.26 19.23
CA ILE A 128 4.03 1.11 19.81
C ILE A 128 3.03 2.15 19.25
N ALA A 129 3.33 2.73 18.09
CA ALA A 129 2.50 3.73 17.44
C ALA A 129 1.95 3.19 16.11
N PHE A 130 0.70 3.55 15.78
CA PHE A 130 0.08 3.15 14.51
C PHE A 130 0.90 3.54 13.27
N LYS A 131 1.71 4.58 13.38
CA LYS A 131 2.60 5.05 12.30
C LYS A 131 3.67 4.06 11.91
N ASP A 132 4.00 3.09 12.76
CA ASP A 132 4.97 2.03 12.45
C ASP A 132 4.59 1.26 11.20
N MET A 133 3.29 1.14 10.90
CA MET A 133 2.81 0.49 9.69
C MET A 133 3.38 1.12 8.41
N ALA A 134 3.56 2.44 8.39
CA ALA A 134 4.15 3.16 7.26
C ALA A 134 5.64 3.46 7.48
N LEU A 135 6.03 3.86 8.70
CA LEU A 135 7.39 4.30 9.01
C LEU A 135 8.42 3.16 8.97
N GLN A 136 8.01 1.92 9.20
CA GLN A 136 8.90 0.77 9.04
C GLN A 136 9.18 0.47 7.55
N MET A 137 8.25 0.81 6.65
CA MET A 137 8.39 0.59 5.22
C MET A 137 9.20 1.69 4.53
N LEU A 138 9.01 2.95 4.93
CA LEU A 138 9.57 4.12 4.26
C LEU A 138 11.09 4.09 4.08
N PRO A 139 11.93 3.74 5.07
CA PRO A 139 13.39 3.71 4.90
C PRO A 139 13.86 2.73 3.82
N HIS A 140 13.17 1.60 3.70
CA HIS A 140 13.49 0.57 2.71
C HIS A 140 13.14 1.03 1.29
N LEU A 141 11.99 1.69 1.13
CA LEU A 141 11.61 2.30 -0.15
C LEU A 141 12.56 3.44 -0.53
N LEU A 142 12.95 4.31 0.42
CA LEU A 142 13.93 5.37 0.17
C LEU A 142 15.26 4.79 -0.30
N THR A 143 15.76 3.74 0.36
CA THR A 143 17.01 3.07 -0.03
C THR A 143 16.90 2.48 -1.44
N ALA A 144 15.82 1.77 -1.75
CA ALA A 144 15.59 1.20 -3.08
C ALA A 144 15.43 2.26 -4.16
N SER A 145 14.90 3.45 -3.83
CA SER A 145 14.74 4.57 -4.77
C SER A 145 16.06 5.28 -5.12
N LEU A 146 17.16 5.01 -4.40
CA LEU A 146 18.48 5.61 -4.63
C LEU A 146 19.34 4.77 -5.59
N THR A 147 18.93 3.55 -5.89
CA THR A 147 19.64 2.63 -6.78
C THR A 147 19.13 2.75 -8.21
#